data_f120825e5fd3675a1939761f70a05ff7
#
_entry.id   f120825e5fd3675a1939761f70a05ff7
#
_cell.length_a   1.000
_cell.length_b   1.000
_cell.length_c   1.000
_cell.angle_alpha   90.00
_cell.angle_beta   90.00
_cell.angle_gamma   90.00
#
_symmetry.space_group_name_H-M   'P 1'
#
loop_
_entity.id
_entity.type
_entity.pdbx_description
1 polymer ?
#
loop_
_entity_poly.entity_id
_entity_poly.type
_entity_poly.pdbx_seq_one_letter_code
_entity_poly.pdbx_strand_id
1 'polypeptide(L)'
;AAARRKLGIVPQELVFDPFFSVREALRFQSGYFGVKHNDDWIDELLHSLGLSDKANANMRQLSGGMKRRVLVALALVHKPPIIVLDEPTAGVDVELRQTLWQFIAGLNKAGSTVLLTTHYLEEAEALCGRIAMLKRGRVVALDSTSELLKAASGNVLVFKTDSPLPPE
;
A
#
# COMPACT_ATOMS: atom_id res chain seq x y z
N ALA A 1 -14.65 18.61 8.94
CA ALA A 1 -13.75 18.04 9.98
C ALA A 1 -14.01 16.55 10.24
N ALA A 2 -15.27 16.11 10.42
CA ALA A 2 -15.59 14.71 10.77
C ALA A 2 -15.17 13.69 9.69
N ALA A 3 -15.38 14.00 8.39
CA ALA A 3 -15.01 13.10 7.30
C ALA A 3 -13.50 12.85 7.21
N ARG A 4 -12.67 13.87 7.42
CA ARG A 4 -11.19 13.73 7.38
C ARG A 4 -10.65 12.75 8.41
N ARG A 5 -11.29 12.65 9.58
CA ARG A 5 -10.89 11.70 10.65
C ARG A 5 -11.16 10.25 10.29
N LYS A 6 -12.02 10.01 9.30
CA LYS A 6 -12.36 8.65 8.83
C LYS A 6 -11.53 8.19 7.64
N LEU A 7 -10.64 9.04 7.13
CA LEU A 7 -9.86 8.77 5.93
C LEU A 7 -8.36 8.82 6.25
N GLY A 8 -7.65 7.78 5.88
CA GLY A 8 -6.19 7.79 5.74
C GLY A 8 -5.86 7.84 4.25
N ILE A 9 -5.06 8.80 3.82
CA ILE A 9 -4.74 8.99 2.40
C ILE A 9 -3.22 9.01 2.25
N VAL A 10 -2.71 8.14 1.38
CA VAL A 10 -1.32 8.13 0.94
C VAL A 10 -1.28 8.64 -0.49
N PRO A 11 -0.81 9.87 -0.74
CA PRO A 11 -0.72 10.43 -2.08
C PRO A 11 0.45 9.81 -2.86
N GLN A 12 0.41 9.93 -4.18
CA GLN A 12 1.50 9.48 -5.05
C GLN A 12 2.80 10.27 -4.81
N GLU A 13 2.70 11.57 -4.57
CA GLU A 13 3.85 12.44 -4.31
C GLU A 13 4.39 12.27 -2.90
N LEU A 14 5.73 12.28 -2.77
CA LEU A 14 6.43 12.21 -1.50
C LEU A 14 6.49 13.59 -0.82
N VAL A 15 5.39 14.01 -0.20
CA VAL A 15 5.32 15.28 0.56
C VAL A 15 5.63 15.01 2.02
N PHE A 16 6.67 15.64 2.55
CA PHE A 16 7.08 15.51 3.96
C PHE A 16 7.74 16.81 4.45
N ASP A 17 7.63 17.04 5.75
CA ASP A 17 8.36 18.12 6.41
C ASP A 17 9.79 17.64 6.71
N PRO A 18 10.82 18.32 6.18
CA PRO A 18 12.21 17.90 6.32
C PRO A 18 12.83 18.20 7.68
N PHE A 19 12.14 18.92 8.57
CA PHE A 19 12.68 19.35 9.86
C PHE A 19 12.46 18.34 10.99
N PHE A 20 11.50 17.41 10.82
CA PHE A 20 11.16 16.44 11.84
C PHE A 20 11.83 15.08 11.61
N SER A 21 12.05 14.36 12.70
CA SER A 21 12.29 12.92 12.67
C SER A 21 11.00 12.17 12.32
N VAL A 22 11.13 10.90 11.94
CA VAL A 22 9.99 10.04 11.61
C VAL A 22 8.98 9.99 12.78
N ARG A 23 9.46 9.75 13.99
CA ARG A 23 8.62 9.67 15.20
C ARG A 23 7.93 11.00 15.51
N GLU A 24 8.64 12.10 15.42
CA GLU A 24 8.04 13.42 15.63
C GLU A 24 6.94 13.69 14.61
N ALA A 25 7.17 13.41 13.33
CA ALA A 25 6.16 13.58 12.30
C ALA A 25 4.88 12.75 12.60
N LEU A 26 5.04 11.49 13.06
CA LEU A 26 3.91 10.64 13.45
C LEU A 26 3.18 11.17 14.68
N ARG A 27 3.90 11.66 15.69
CA ARG A 27 3.30 12.30 16.88
C ARG A 27 2.53 13.57 16.52
N PHE A 28 3.07 14.42 15.67
CA PHE A 28 2.38 15.62 15.19
C PHE A 28 1.10 15.27 14.44
N GLN A 29 1.18 14.30 13.53
CA GLN A 29 0.02 13.85 12.78
C GLN A 29 -1.04 13.25 13.71
N SER A 30 -0.64 12.45 14.69
CA SER A 30 -1.54 11.92 15.73
C SER A 30 -2.25 13.04 16.49
N GLY A 31 -1.49 14.06 16.95
CA GLY A 31 -2.03 15.24 17.62
C GLY A 31 -2.99 16.05 16.74
N TYR A 32 -2.70 16.18 15.44
CA TYR A 32 -3.59 16.85 14.49
C TYR A 32 -4.97 16.19 14.40
N PHE A 33 -5.03 14.87 14.50
CA PHE A 33 -6.28 14.12 14.54
C PHE A 33 -6.90 14.04 15.95
N GLY A 34 -6.24 14.59 16.97
CA GLY A 34 -6.70 14.63 18.35
C GLY A 34 -6.49 13.31 19.10
N VAL A 35 -5.63 12.43 18.61
CA VAL A 35 -5.24 11.18 19.28
C VAL A 35 -4.11 11.48 20.25
N LYS A 36 -4.34 11.24 21.52
CA LYS A 36 -3.35 11.43 22.61
C LYS A 36 -2.76 10.07 23.01
N HIS A 37 -1.52 10.08 23.54
CA HIS A 37 -0.85 8.88 24.04
C HIS A 37 -0.84 7.72 23.04
N ASN A 38 -0.38 7.99 21.83
CA ASN A 38 -0.44 7.06 20.70
C ASN A 38 0.91 6.38 20.41
N ASP A 39 1.83 6.43 21.36
CA ASP A 39 3.21 5.95 21.15
C ASP A 39 3.27 4.44 20.86
N ASP A 40 2.46 3.64 21.56
CA ASP A 40 2.40 2.19 21.34
C ASP A 40 1.99 1.85 19.90
N TRP A 41 0.98 2.55 19.37
CA TRP A 41 0.56 2.37 17.98
C TRP A 41 1.59 2.91 16.97
N ILE A 42 2.25 4.01 17.29
CA ILE A 42 3.36 4.52 16.48
C ILE A 42 4.49 3.50 16.42
N ASP A 43 4.83 2.86 17.53
CA ASP A 43 5.86 1.82 17.58
C ASP A 43 5.47 0.58 16.77
N GLU A 44 4.21 0.16 16.86
CA GLU A 44 3.66 -0.94 16.06
C GLU A 44 3.72 -0.62 14.55
N LEU A 45 3.34 0.60 14.14
CA LEU A 45 3.46 1.05 12.76
C LEU A 45 4.90 1.04 12.26
N LEU A 46 5.82 1.59 13.05
CA LEU A 46 7.24 1.64 12.71
C LEU A 46 7.82 0.21 12.57
N HIS A 47 7.45 -0.68 13.47
CA HIS A 47 7.88 -2.08 13.41
C HIS A 47 7.34 -2.78 12.16
N SER A 48 6.03 -2.72 11.93
CA SER A 48 5.34 -3.38 10.82
C SER A 48 5.78 -2.86 9.44
N LEU A 49 6.26 -1.62 9.38
CA LEU A 49 6.75 -0.99 8.16
C LEU A 49 8.28 -1.04 8.02
N GLY A 50 8.99 -1.76 8.92
CA GLY A 50 10.45 -1.88 8.89
C GLY A 50 11.17 -0.53 9.02
N LEU A 51 10.69 0.31 9.93
CA LEU A 51 11.22 1.66 10.18
C LEU A 51 11.68 1.87 11.64
N SER A 52 11.71 0.82 12.47
CA SER A 52 12.04 0.94 13.90
C SER A 52 13.42 1.56 14.13
N ASP A 53 14.42 1.16 13.36
CA ASP A 53 15.81 1.66 13.40
C ASP A 53 15.94 3.10 12.87
N LYS A 54 14.93 3.59 12.16
CA LYS A 54 14.85 4.93 11.58
C LYS A 54 13.89 5.87 12.30
N ALA A 55 13.31 5.42 13.42
CA ALA A 55 12.31 6.21 14.17
C ALA A 55 12.79 7.62 14.51
N ASN A 56 14.06 7.77 14.88
CA ASN A 56 14.67 9.06 15.24
C ASN A 56 15.48 9.68 14.10
N ALA A 57 15.52 9.07 12.93
CA ALA A 57 16.20 9.63 11.76
C ALA A 57 15.39 10.81 11.19
N ASN A 58 16.10 11.81 10.67
CA ASN A 58 15.46 12.92 9.97
C ASN A 58 14.92 12.43 8.61
N MET A 59 13.77 12.97 8.22
CA MET A 59 13.11 12.61 6.95
C MET A 59 14.01 12.78 5.72
N ARG A 60 14.97 13.70 5.74
CA ARG A 60 15.93 13.91 4.64
C ARG A 60 16.88 12.72 4.44
N GLN A 61 17.19 12.00 5.50
CA GLN A 61 18.15 10.88 5.51
C GLN A 61 17.56 9.57 4.99
N LEU A 62 16.24 9.55 4.72
CA LEU A 62 15.54 8.37 4.28
C LEU A 62 15.63 8.19 2.76
N SER A 63 15.72 6.92 2.33
CA SER A 63 15.53 6.56 0.92
C SER A 63 14.11 6.85 0.44
N GLY A 64 13.87 6.85 -0.88
CA GLY A 64 12.53 7.03 -1.44
C GLY A 64 11.53 6.00 -0.93
N GLY A 65 11.92 4.73 -0.89
CA GLY A 65 11.08 3.65 -0.37
C GLY A 65 10.80 3.77 1.14
N MET A 66 11.77 4.25 1.94
CA MET A 66 11.54 4.55 3.36
C MET A 66 10.56 5.69 3.53
N LYS A 67 10.72 6.79 2.77
CA LYS A 67 9.78 7.93 2.78
C LYS A 67 8.36 7.48 2.43
N ARG A 68 8.22 6.59 1.43
CA ARG A 68 6.92 6.04 1.05
C ARG A 68 6.25 5.31 2.22
N ARG A 69 7.01 4.46 2.94
CA ARG A 69 6.50 3.74 4.11
C ARG A 69 6.16 4.68 5.27
N VAL A 70 6.90 5.78 5.46
CA VAL A 70 6.53 6.81 6.45
C VAL A 70 5.22 7.50 6.06
N LEU A 71 4.96 7.78 4.78
CA LEU A 71 3.66 8.33 4.36
C LEU A 71 2.51 7.37 4.65
N VAL A 72 2.73 6.06 4.46
CA VAL A 72 1.74 5.04 4.88
C VAL A 72 1.51 5.11 6.39
N ALA A 73 2.56 5.17 7.21
CA ALA A 73 2.43 5.30 8.66
C ALA A 73 1.66 6.57 9.07
N LEU A 74 1.95 7.71 8.44
CA LEU A 74 1.26 8.99 8.68
C LEU A 74 -0.24 8.90 8.36
N ALA A 75 -0.61 8.20 7.29
CA ALA A 75 -2.01 8.01 6.91
C ALA A 75 -2.77 7.11 7.89
N LEU A 76 -2.07 6.22 8.60
CA LEU A 76 -2.65 5.20 9.49
C LEU A 76 -2.58 5.56 10.98
N VAL A 77 -1.84 6.61 11.35
CA VAL A 77 -1.56 6.95 12.75
C VAL A 77 -2.80 7.20 13.60
N HIS A 78 -3.90 7.60 12.98
CA HIS A 78 -5.19 7.86 13.65
C HIS A 78 -6.21 6.71 13.49
N LYS A 79 -5.77 5.53 13.03
CA LYS A 79 -6.59 4.32 12.84
C LYS A 79 -7.87 4.57 12.01
N PRO A 80 -7.76 5.09 10.79
CA PRO A 80 -8.93 5.41 9.98
C PRO A 80 -9.67 4.14 9.53
N PRO A 81 -11.03 4.15 9.47
CA PRO A 81 -11.80 3.02 8.95
C PRO A 81 -11.71 2.90 7.42
N ILE A 82 -11.29 3.94 6.71
CA ILE A 82 -11.13 3.94 5.24
C ILE A 82 -9.73 4.42 4.91
N ILE A 83 -9.03 3.64 4.08
CA ILE A 83 -7.64 3.89 3.69
C ILE A 83 -7.59 3.98 2.17
N VAL A 84 -7.04 5.08 1.66
CA VAL A 84 -6.82 5.30 0.22
C VAL A 84 -5.31 5.34 -0.03
N LEU A 85 -4.83 4.42 -0.84
CA LEU A 85 -3.41 4.25 -1.15
C LEU A 85 -3.20 4.48 -2.65
N ASP A 86 -2.46 5.52 -3.00
CA ASP A 86 -2.12 5.80 -4.38
C ASP A 86 -0.71 5.29 -4.67
N GLU A 87 -0.61 4.19 -5.42
CA GLU A 87 0.62 3.46 -5.72
C GLU A 87 1.51 3.20 -4.49
N PRO A 88 1.02 2.47 -3.47
CA PRO A 88 1.68 2.40 -2.15
C PRO A 88 3.07 1.77 -2.19
N THR A 89 3.37 0.93 -3.18
CA THR A 89 4.65 0.24 -3.31
C THR A 89 5.58 0.84 -4.36
N ALA A 90 5.23 1.98 -4.95
CA ALA A 90 6.09 2.65 -5.92
C ALA A 90 7.46 3.00 -5.30
N GLY A 91 8.55 2.52 -5.94
CA GLY A 91 9.91 2.74 -5.45
C GLY A 91 10.31 1.94 -4.21
N VAL A 92 9.48 0.99 -3.78
CA VAL A 92 9.79 0.03 -2.70
C VAL A 92 10.41 -1.23 -3.33
N ASP A 93 11.48 -1.73 -2.73
CA ASP A 93 12.12 -2.98 -3.17
C ASP A 93 11.20 -4.20 -2.96
N VAL A 94 11.49 -5.30 -3.68
CA VAL A 94 10.60 -6.46 -3.78
C VAL A 94 10.33 -7.12 -2.41
N GLU A 95 11.35 -7.22 -1.56
CA GLU A 95 11.23 -7.88 -0.25
C GLU A 95 10.34 -7.06 0.70
N LEU A 96 10.57 -5.76 0.76
CA LEU A 96 9.78 -4.84 1.58
C LEU A 96 8.36 -4.62 1.03
N ARG A 97 8.16 -4.81 -0.28
CA ARG A 97 6.83 -4.78 -0.90
C ARG A 97 5.91 -5.86 -0.32
N GLN A 98 6.41 -7.08 -0.17
CA GLN A 98 5.65 -8.18 0.41
C GLN A 98 5.26 -7.89 1.87
N THR A 99 6.18 -7.34 2.65
CA THR A 99 5.91 -6.92 4.04
C THR A 99 4.79 -5.87 4.09
N LEU A 100 4.84 -4.87 3.20
CA LEU A 100 3.81 -3.84 3.10
C LEU A 100 2.44 -4.43 2.69
N TRP A 101 2.43 -5.39 1.76
CA TRP A 101 1.19 -6.08 1.36
C TRP A 101 0.56 -6.86 2.51
N GLN A 102 1.36 -7.62 3.27
CA GLN A 102 0.89 -8.36 4.45
C GLN A 102 0.30 -7.40 5.49
N PHE A 103 0.95 -6.27 5.72
CA PHE A 103 0.46 -5.25 6.63
C PHE A 103 -0.89 -4.66 6.17
N ILE A 104 -1.01 -4.27 4.89
CA ILE A 104 -2.26 -3.75 4.31
C ILE A 104 -3.39 -4.80 4.38
N ALA A 105 -3.09 -6.05 4.04
CA ALA A 105 -4.05 -7.15 4.14
C ALA A 105 -4.50 -7.37 5.59
N GLY A 106 -3.60 -7.22 6.56
CA GLY A 106 -3.91 -7.25 8.00
C GLY A 106 -4.91 -6.16 8.41
N LEU A 107 -4.71 -4.92 7.95
CA LEU A 107 -5.63 -3.82 8.21
C LEU A 107 -7.03 -4.08 7.65
N ASN A 108 -7.11 -4.65 6.44
CA ASN A 108 -8.38 -5.01 5.84
C ASN A 108 -9.09 -6.12 6.63
N LYS A 109 -8.37 -7.17 7.04
CA LYS A 109 -8.90 -8.23 7.91
C LYS A 109 -9.37 -7.71 9.26
N ALA A 110 -8.72 -6.66 9.79
CA ALA A 110 -9.12 -5.99 11.02
C ALA A 110 -10.35 -5.07 10.87
N GLY A 111 -10.92 -4.98 9.65
CA GLY A 111 -12.16 -4.26 9.36
C GLY A 111 -12.01 -2.90 8.66
N SER A 112 -10.79 -2.48 8.32
CA SER A 112 -10.61 -1.27 7.52
C SER A 112 -10.96 -1.52 6.05
N THR A 113 -11.64 -0.55 5.41
CA THR A 113 -11.86 -0.57 3.98
C THR A 113 -10.63 0.02 3.28
N VAL A 114 -10.03 -0.74 2.37
CA VAL A 114 -8.86 -0.29 1.61
C VAL A 114 -9.24 -0.08 0.15
N LEU A 115 -8.96 1.11 -0.36
CA LEU A 115 -8.99 1.45 -1.77
C LEU A 115 -7.55 1.73 -2.20
N LEU A 116 -7.03 0.99 -3.18
CA LEU A 116 -5.70 1.24 -3.70
C LEU A 116 -5.72 1.43 -5.22
N THR A 117 -4.83 2.28 -5.72
CA THR A 117 -4.49 2.33 -7.14
C THR A 117 -3.13 1.69 -7.35
N THR A 118 -2.97 0.97 -8.42
CA THR A 118 -1.70 0.36 -8.79
C THR A 118 -1.65 0.09 -10.29
N HIS A 119 -0.46 0.07 -10.84
CA HIS A 119 -0.20 -0.43 -12.19
C HIS A 119 0.47 -1.82 -12.16
N TYR A 120 0.71 -2.38 -10.98
CA TYR A 120 1.22 -3.74 -10.79
C TYR A 120 0.05 -4.72 -10.62
N LEU A 121 -0.09 -5.63 -11.59
CA LEU A 121 -1.15 -6.64 -11.55
C LEU A 121 -1.02 -7.55 -10.32
N GLU A 122 0.21 -7.95 -9.97
CA GLU A 122 0.52 -8.78 -8.80
C GLU A 122 0.04 -8.15 -7.49
N GLU A 123 0.15 -6.83 -7.34
CA GLU A 123 -0.34 -6.11 -6.15
C GLU A 123 -1.86 -6.12 -6.09
N ALA A 124 -2.52 -5.86 -7.20
CA ALA A 124 -3.97 -5.91 -7.28
C ALA A 124 -4.49 -7.33 -7.01
N GLU A 125 -3.83 -8.35 -7.53
CA GLU A 125 -4.16 -9.75 -7.30
C GLU A 125 -3.99 -10.17 -5.84
N ALA A 126 -2.90 -9.74 -5.20
CA ALA A 126 -2.59 -10.09 -3.82
C ALA A 126 -3.49 -9.39 -2.78
N LEU A 127 -3.93 -8.15 -3.06
CA LEU A 127 -4.59 -7.29 -2.07
C LEU A 127 -6.06 -7.05 -2.31
N CYS A 128 -6.54 -7.18 -3.56
CA CYS A 128 -7.88 -6.74 -3.92
C CYS A 128 -8.84 -7.90 -4.12
N GLY A 129 -9.99 -7.86 -3.45
CA GLY A 129 -11.10 -8.79 -3.72
C GLY A 129 -11.90 -8.40 -4.99
N ARG A 130 -11.86 -7.09 -5.35
CA ARG A 130 -12.49 -6.54 -6.57
C ARG A 130 -11.56 -5.54 -7.22
N ILE A 131 -11.54 -5.53 -8.54
CA ILE A 131 -10.68 -4.66 -9.35
C ILE A 131 -11.54 -3.88 -10.35
N ALA A 132 -11.30 -2.57 -10.44
CA ALA A 132 -11.80 -1.71 -11.51
C ALA A 132 -10.64 -1.39 -12.46
N MET A 133 -10.74 -1.81 -13.71
CA MET A 133 -9.74 -1.49 -14.74
C MET A 133 -10.12 -0.19 -15.44
N LEU A 134 -9.21 0.78 -15.45
CA LEU A 134 -9.42 2.07 -16.08
C LEU A 134 -8.61 2.18 -17.38
N LYS A 135 -9.24 2.66 -18.42
CA LYS A 135 -8.58 3.00 -19.69
C LYS A 135 -9.10 4.33 -20.20
N ARG A 136 -8.21 5.31 -20.40
CA ARG A 136 -8.55 6.66 -20.87
C ARG A 136 -9.67 7.32 -20.04
N GLY A 137 -9.58 7.23 -18.71
CA GLY A 137 -10.56 7.83 -17.79
C GLY A 137 -11.91 7.12 -17.72
N ARG A 138 -12.07 5.95 -18.33
CA ARG A 138 -13.31 5.14 -18.30
C ARG A 138 -13.04 3.80 -17.65
N VAL A 139 -13.99 3.31 -16.85
CA VAL A 139 -13.99 1.95 -16.33
C VAL A 139 -14.30 1.00 -17.50
N VAL A 140 -13.38 0.13 -17.84
CA VAL A 140 -13.51 -0.86 -18.93
C VAL A 140 -13.84 -2.26 -18.42
N ALA A 141 -13.54 -2.54 -17.15
CA ALA A 141 -13.95 -3.76 -16.45
C ALA A 141 -14.09 -3.47 -14.95
N LEU A 142 -15.03 -4.11 -14.29
CA LEU A 142 -15.23 -4.06 -12.85
C LEU A 142 -15.80 -5.39 -12.41
N ASP A 143 -14.97 -6.21 -11.75
CA ASP A 143 -15.38 -7.52 -11.29
C ASP A 143 -14.54 -8.00 -10.10
N SER A 144 -14.81 -9.19 -9.60
CA SER A 144 -13.95 -9.88 -8.66
C SER A 144 -12.58 -10.16 -9.29
N THR A 145 -11.53 -10.16 -8.46
CA THR A 145 -10.17 -10.49 -8.93
C THR A 145 -10.14 -11.86 -9.62
N SER A 146 -10.85 -12.85 -9.08
CA SER A 146 -10.92 -14.19 -9.65
C SER A 146 -11.56 -14.25 -11.05
N GLU A 147 -12.63 -13.49 -11.29
CA GLU A 147 -13.27 -13.46 -12.61
C GLU A 147 -12.44 -12.71 -13.65
N LEU A 148 -11.81 -11.61 -13.26
CA LEU A 148 -10.91 -10.87 -14.15
C LEU A 148 -9.68 -11.69 -14.54
N LEU A 149 -9.12 -12.46 -13.59
CA LEU A 149 -8.00 -13.36 -13.89
C LEU A 149 -8.41 -14.50 -14.84
N LYS A 150 -9.58 -15.10 -14.65
CA LYS A 150 -10.12 -16.12 -15.58
C LYS A 150 -10.31 -15.54 -16.99
N ALA A 151 -10.82 -14.32 -17.10
CA ALA A 151 -11.02 -13.66 -18.38
C ALA A 151 -9.69 -13.26 -19.05
N ALA A 152 -8.66 -12.93 -18.26
CA ALA A 152 -7.34 -12.55 -18.74
C ALA A 152 -6.44 -13.77 -19.07
N SER A 153 -6.63 -14.89 -18.38
CA SER A 153 -5.96 -16.16 -18.70
C SER A 153 -6.57 -16.72 -19.98
N GLY A 154 -6.04 -16.29 -21.13
CA GLY A 154 -6.21 -17.06 -22.35
C GLY A 154 -5.77 -18.50 -22.07
N ASN A 155 -6.52 -19.49 -22.58
CA ASN A 155 -6.19 -20.90 -22.40
C ASN A 155 -4.82 -21.19 -22.98
N VAL A 156 -3.77 -21.15 -22.16
CA VAL A 156 -2.42 -21.58 -22.54
C VAL A 156 -2.36 -23.08 -22.32
N LEU A 157 -2.38 -23.82 -23.40
CA LEU A 157 -2.15 -25.26 -23.36
C LEU A 157 -0.63 -25.49 -23.29
N VAL A 158 -0.14 -25.91 -22.12
CA VAL A 158 1.25 -26.33 -21.95
C VAL A 158 1.32 -27.83 -22.09
N PHE A 159 1.98 -28.33 -23.14
CA PHE A 159 2.26 -29.75 -23.31
C PHE A 159 3.75 -29.99 -23.47
N LYS A 160 4.22 -31.12 -22.96
CA LYS A 160 5.58 -31.58 -23.08
C LYS A 160 5.63 -32.62 -24.18
N THR A 161 6.45 -32.40 -25.20
CA THR A 161 6.65 -33.38 -26.27
C THR A 161 7.97 -34.12 -26.03
N ASP A 162 7.99 -35.42 -26.29
CA ASP A 162 9.22 -36.24 -26.22
C ASP A 162 10.09 -36.13 -27.48
N SER A 163 9.62 -35.39 -28.49
CA SER A 163 10.36 -35.12 -29.74
C SER A 163 10.19 -33.64 -30.13
N PRO A 164 11.17 -33.03 -30.83
CA PRO A 164 11.05 -31.65 -31.29
C PRO A 164 9.87 -31.49 -32.25
N LEU A 165 9.19 -30.32 -32.13
CA LEU A 165 8.10 -29.94 -33.02
C LEU A 165 8.61 -29.83 -34.49
N PRO A 166 7.82 -30.23 -35.48
CA PRO A 166 8.20 -30.02 -36.86
C PRO A 166 8.33 -28.51 -37.16
N PRO A 167 9.28 -28.11 -38.02
CA PRO A 167 9.39 -26.71 -38.47
C PRO A 167 8.11 -26.29 -39.20
N GLU A 168 7.73 -25.01 -39.03
CA GLU A 168 6.62 -24.39 -39.75
C GLU A 168 6.84 -24.34 -41.26
#